data_f391e8fcebe93113b2d3c9186f4db9a6
#
_entry.id   f391e8fcebe93113b2d3c9186f4db9a6
#
_cell.length_a   1.000
_cell.length_b   1.000
_cell.length_c   1.000
_cell.angle_alpha   90.00
_cell.angle_beta   90.00
_cell.angle_gamma   90.00
#
_symmetry.space_group_name_H-M   'P 1'
#
loop_
_entity.id
_entity.type
_entity.pdbx_description
1 polymer ?
#
loop_
_entity_poly.entity_id
_entity_poly.type
_entity_poly.pdbx_seq_one_letter_code
_entity_poly.pdbx_strand_id
1 'polypeptide(L)'
;TWMGLAAAATVAIAVLVALTLVPALLGLWGSKAFAGKIPGIAGNPGPGARPGKNLDENSMGRRWARFVEKAPGLVMAVVVLGLGALTIPVLDLEMALPSDTTSNLDTTQRKSAELMAEGFGPGVNAPLLLVVDAHSVNPGAEILQPYMDAIPDGAGGDAEKAALASFLYAVGEVGTVGGIQHAQLIAANEDLTAAQILATPDGGPEEQRTLAVAHGV
;
A
#
# COMPACT_ATOMS: atom_id res chain seq x y z
N THR A 1 -2.36 -7.70 16.28
CA THR A 1 -2.95 -6.95 17.43
C THR A 1 -1.90 -6.19 18.22
N TRP A 2 -0.70 -6.71 18.45
CA TRP A 2 0.37 -6.02 19.21
C TRP A 2 0.86 -4.72 18.53
N MET A 3 0.96 -4.70 17.20
CA MET A 3 1.34 -3.48 16.46
C MET A 3 0.30 -2.36 16.61
N GLY A 4 -0.99 -2.70 16.61
CA GLY A 4 -2.05 -1.71 16.81
C GLY A 4 -2.03 -1.10 18.22
N LEU A 5 -1.77 -1.92 19.25
CA LEU A 5 -1.61 -1.45 20.62
C LEU A 5 -0.40 -0.53 20.78
N ALA A 6 0.74 -0.88 20.17
CA ALA A 6 1.94 -0.05 20.19
C ALA A 6 1.69 1.30 19.50
N ALA A 7 1.04 1.30 18.33
CA ALA A 7 0.67 2.52 17.64
C ALA A 7 -0.29 3.40 18.46
N ALA A 8 -1.32 2.81 19.07
CA ALA A 8 -2.27 3.52 19.92
C ALA A 8 -1.58 4.14 21.16
N ALA A 9 -0.67 3.40 21.81
CA ALA A 9 0.11 3.91 22.93
C ALA A 9 1.01 5.08 22.52
N THR A 10 1.67 4.98 21.37
CA THR A 10 2.52 6.06 20.83
C THR A 10 1.73 7.33 20.57
N VAL A 11 0.55 7.21 19.95
CA VAL A 11 -0.34 8.35 19.70
C VAL A 11 -0.83 8.96 21.01
N ALA A 12 -1.24 8.14 21.98
CA ALA A 12 -1.68 8.63 23.29
C ALA A 12 -0.58 9.41 24.02
N ILE A 13 0.66 8.90 24.02
CA ILE A 13 1.81 9.59 24.59
C ILE A 13 2.08 10.91 23.85
N ALA A 14 2.04 10.90 22.51
CA ALA A 14 2.25 12.12 21.72
C ALA A 14 1.21 13.19 22.03
N VAL A 15 -0.07 12.82 22.19
CA VAL A 15 -1.15 13.74 22.57
C VAL A 15 -0.93 14.29 23.98
N LEU A 16 -0.57 13.46 24.97
CA LEU A 16 -0.27 13.90 26.33
C LEU A 16 0.91 14.87 26.34
N VAL A 17 1.99 14.57 25.62
CA VAL A 17 3.14 15.46 25.50
C VAL A 17 2.74 16.79 24.85
N ALA A 18 1.95 16.77 23.79
CA ALA A 18 1.48 17.99 23.13
C ALA A 18 0.62 18.84 24.05
N LEU A 19 -0.31 18.24 24.80
CA LEU A 19 -1.19 18.95 25.71
C LEU A 19 -0.50 19.48 26.97
N THR A 20 0.60 18.89 27.38
CA THR A 20 1.35 19.32 28.57
C THR A 20 2.57 20.17 28.24
N LEU A 21 3.40 19.73 27.30
CA LEU A 21 4.67 20.38 26.96
C LEU A 21 4.45 21.73 26.27
N VAL A 22 3.49 21.81 25.33
CA VAL A 22 3.26 23.05 24.58
C VAL A 22 2.77 24.19 25.50
N PRO A 23 1.75 24.01 26.37
CA PRO A 23 1.37 25.03 27.33
C PRO A 23 2.48 25.36 28.35
N ALA A 24 3.24 24.35 28.78
CA ALA A 24 4.34 24.58 29.73
C ALA A 24 5.45 25.43 29.08
N LEU A 25 5.85 25.15 27.85
CA LEU A 25 6.84 25.95 27.12
C LEU A 25 6.34 27.37 26.87
N LEU A 26 5.07 27.53 26.48
CA LEU A 26 4.46 28.86 26.32
C LEU A 26 4.42 29.62 27.61
N GLY A 27 4.13 28.94 28.73
CA GLY A 27 4.16 29.52 30.08
C GLY A 27 5.58 29.94 30.49
N LEU A 28 6.58 29.14 30.19
CA LEU A 28 7.99 29.42 30.49
C LEU A 28 8.54 30.61 29.69
N TRP A 29 8.17 30.69 28.40
CA TRP A 29 8.59 31.79 27.54
C TRP A 29 7.76 33.05 27.71
N GLY A 30 6.56 32.93 28.28
CA GLY A 30 5.67 34.05 28.58
C GLY A 30 5.51 35.01 27.41
N SER A 31 5.70 36.30 27.64
CA SER A 31 5.59 37.35 26.62
C SER A 31 6.66 37.25 25.49
N LYS A 32 7.77 36.55 25.73
CA LYS A 32 8.82 36.35 24.71
C LYS A 32 8.40 35.38 23.60
N ALA A 33 7.48 34.46 23.88
CA ALA A 33 6.93 33.55 22.88
C ALA A 33 6.19 34.28 21.75
N PHE A 34 5.71 35.51 22.04
CA PHE A 34 4.98 36.37 21.09
C PHE A 34 5.81 37.56 20.58
N ALA A 35 7.13 37.57 20.80
CA ALA A 35 8.00 38.68 20.44
C ALA A 35 8.25 38.83 18.92
N GLY A 36 7.94 37.82 18.13
CA GLY A 36 8.05 37.84 16.67
C GLY A 36 6.95 38.69 16.05
N LYS A 37 7.21 39.95 15.76
CA LYS A 37 6.30 40.78 14.95
C LYS A 37 6.43 40.37 13.49
N ILE A 38 5.39 39.78 12.93
CA ILE A 38 5.28 39.55 11.49
C ILE A 38 4.70 40.85 10.90
N PRO A 39 5.43 41.59 10.05
CA PRO A 39 4.92 42.83 9.46
C PRO A 39 3.65 42.51 8.65
N GLY A 40 2.56 43.22 8.92
CA GLY A 40 1.25 43.02 8.26
C GLY A 40 0.21 42.19 9.05
N ILE A 41 0.58 41.52 10.16
CA ILE A 41 -0.37 40.89 11.05
C ILE A 41 -0.52 41.76 12.30
N ALA A 42 -1.56 42.57 12.32
CA ALA A 42 -1.94 43.36 13.49
C ALA A 42 -2.49 42.40 14.56
N GLY A 43 -1.96 42.49 15.79
CA GLY A 43 -2.56 41.77 16.91
C GLY A 43 -1.64 41.18 17.97
N ASN A 44 -0.35 41.59 18.01
CA ASN A 44 0.50 41.20 19.14
C ASN A 44 0.42 42.28 20.24
N PRO A 45 -0.28 42.06 21.36
CA PRO A 45 -0.24 43.00 22.49
C PRO A 45 1.19 42.99 23.04
N GLY A 46 1.87 44.11 22.99
CA GLY A 46 3.20 44.27 23.57
C GLY A 46 3.25 43.91 25.06
N PRO A 47 4.47 43.70 25.61
CA PRO A 47 4.61 43.39 27.04
C PRO A 47 4.02 44.53 27.87
N GLY A 48 2.97 44.24 28.64
CA GLY A 48 2.24 45.20 29.47
C GLY A 48 0.82 45.54 29.01
N ALA A 49 0.35 45.02 27.89
CA ALA A 49 -1.05 45.17 27.50
C ALA A 49 -1.97 44.42 28.45
N ARG A 50 -2.86 45.15 29.12
CA ARG A 50 -3.88 44.53 29.98
C ARG A 50 -4.86 43.73 29.14
N PRO A 51 -5.19 42.48 29.52
CA PRO A 51 -6.22 41.70 28.83
C PRO A 51 -7.54 42.50 28.84
N GLY A 52 -8.02 42.86 27.69
CA GLY A 52 -9.37 43.41 27.51
C GLY A 52 -9.51 44.85 27.01
N LYS A 53 -8.45 45.65 26.87
CA LYS A 53 -8.66 47.05 26.57
C LYS A 53 -7.97 47.60 25.31
N ASN A 54 -7.65 46.92 24.33
CA ASN A 54 -7.27 47.35 22.98
C ASN A 54 -6.84 46.12 22.13
N LEU A 55 -7.75 45.20 21.97
CA LEU A 55 -7.67 44.34 20.80
C LEU A 55 -8.09 45.22 19.63
N ASP A 56 -7.16 45.60 18.81
CA ASP A 56 -7.43 46.35 17.60
C ASP A 56 -8.62 45.73 16.87
N GLU A 57 -9.70 46.52 16.72
CA GLU A 57 -10.93 46.06 16.06
C GLU A 57 -10.70 45.56 14.63
N ASN A 58 -9.52 45.87 14.08
CA ASN A 58 -9.04 45.50 12.75
C ASN A 58 -8.05 44.32 12.73
N SER A 59 -7.87 43.57 13.83
CA SER A 59 -6.98 42.41 13.78
C SER A 59 -7.51 41.38 12.78
N MET A 60 -6.61 40.76 12.01
CA MET A 60 -6.95 39.77 10.98
C MET A 60 -7.73 38.59 11.58
N GLY A 61 -7.40 38.19 12.82
CA GLY A 61 -8.12 37.14 13.54
C GLY A 61 -9.59 37.52 13.82
N ARG A 62 -9.85 38.79 14.18
CA ARG A 62 -11.23 39.26 14.44
C ARG A 62 -12.04 39.44 13.16
N ARG A 63 -11.38 39.83 12.08
CA ARG A 63 -12.03 39.87 10.74
C ARG A 63 -12.41 38.45 10.28
N TRP A 64 -11.51 37.49 10.48
CA TRP A 64 -11.76 36.09 10.19
C TRP A 64 -12.89 35.51 11.07
N ALA A 65 -12.84 35.74 12.37
CA ALA A 65 -13.89 35.31 13.27
C ALA A 65 -15.26 35.88 12.85
N ARG A 66 -15.34 37.16 12.57
CA ARG A 66 -16.59 37.81 12.09
C ARG A 66 -17.06 37.26 10.74
N PHE A 67 -16.15 36.88 9.85
CA PHE A 67 -16.49 36.24 8.59
C PHE A 67 -17.11 34.86 8.82
N VAL A 68 -16.50 34.06 9.67
CA VAL A 68 -17.01 32.73 10.04
C VAL A 68 -18.37 32.84 10.76
N GLU A 69 -18.50 33.83 11.67
CA GLU A 69 -19.73 34.07 12.44
C GLU A 69 -20.90 34.56 11.58
N LYS A 70 -20.60 35.33 10.51
CA LYS A 70 -21.60 35.88 9.60
C LYS A 70 -22.26 34.85 8.69
N ALA A 71 -21.52 33.79 8.32
CA ALA A 71 -22.01 32.78 7.40
C ALA A 71 -21.42 31.40 7.75
N PRO A 72 -21.73 30.84 8.93
CA PRO A 72 -21.14 29.58 9.40
C PRO A 72 -21.45 28.42 8.44
N GLY A 73 -22.65 28.38 7.89
CA GLY A 73 -23.05 27.34 6.93
C GLY A 73 -22.28 27.40 5.61
N LEU A 74 -21.99 28.61 5.13
CA LEU A 74 -21.20 28.79 3.90
C LEU A 74 -19.73 28.40 4.11
N VAL A 75 -19.14 28.79 5.24
CA VAL A 75 -17.77 28.40 5.59
C VAL A 75 -17.68 26.89 5.73
N MET A 76 -18.63 26.28 6.41
CA MET A 76 -18.69 24.82 6.56
C MET A 76 -18.84 24.12 5.20
N ALA A 77 -19.71 24.62 4.32
CA ALA A 77 -19.87 24.07 2.98
C ALA A 77 -18.57 24.17 2.16
N VAL A 78 -17.88 25.31 2.20
CA VAL A 78 -16.60 25.50 1.50
C VAL A 78 -15.52 24.55 2.05
N VAL A 79 -15.45 24.37 3.36
CA VAL A 79 -14.47 23.44 3.97
C VAL A 79 -14.80 21.99 3.59
N VAL A 80 -16.08 21.60 3.68
CA VAL A 80 -16.51 20.23 3.32
C VAL A 80 -16.27 19.95 1.84
N LEU A 81 -16.62 20.90 0.96
CA LEU A 81 -16.37 20.76 -0.47
C LEU A 81 -14.88 20.77 -0.80
N GLY A 82 -14.09 21.62 -0.15
CA GLY A 82 -12.64 21.67 -0.33
C GLY A 82 -11.95 20.38 0.13
N LEU A 83 -12.30 19.87 1.31
CA LEU A 83 -11.78 18.60 1.80
C LEU A 83 -12.29 17.42 0.94
N GLY A 84 -13.56 17.46 0.51
CA GLY A 84 -14.11 16.46 -0.40
C GLY A 84 -13.36 16.43 -1.73
N ALA A 85 -13.09 17.60 -2.31
CA ALA A 85 -12.30 17.69 -3.55
C ALA A 85 -10.87 17.16 -3.38
N LEU A 86 -10.23 17.40 -2.22
CA LEU A 86 -8.92 16.85 -1.88
C LEU A 86 -8.96 15.32 -1.67
N THR A 87 -10.12 14.75 -1.41
CA THR A 87 -10.29 13.30 -1.23
C THR A 87 -10.45 12.58 -2.58
N ILE A 88 -10.80 13.28 -3.68
CA ILE A 88 -10.97 12.65 -4.99
C ILE A 88 -9.73 11.84 -5.42
N PRO A 89 -8.49 12.35 -5.33
CA PRO A 89 -7.31 11.56 -5.71
C PRO A 89 -7.10 10.30 -4.88
N VAL A 90 -7.71 10.21 -3.69
CA VAL A 90 -7.62 9.03 -2.82
C VAL A 90 -8.42 7.86 -3.40
N LEU A 91 -9.43 8.13 -4.22
CA LEU A 91 -10.23 7.09 -4.88
C LEU A 91 -9.42 6.34 -5.96
N ASP A 92 -8.41 7.00 -6.52
CA ASP A 92 -7.49 6.42 -7.51
C ASP A 92 -6.18 5.94 -6.85
N LEU A 93 -6.13 5.91 -5.51
CA LEU A 93 -4.94 5.46 -4.78
C LEU A 93 -4.85 3.93 -4.84
N GLU A 94 -4.00 3.43 -5.68
CA GLU A 94 -3.67 2.01 -5.74
C GLU A 94 -2.67 1.66 -4.63
N MET A 95 -3.10 0.85 -3.69
CA MET A 95 -2.23 0.32 -2.65
C MET A 95 -1.55 -0.94 -3.16
N ALA A 96 -0.37 -0.78 -3.74
CA ALA A 96 0.52 -1.89 -4.07
C ALA A 96 1.50 -2.18 -2.92
N LEU A 97 1.98 -3.41 -2.85
CA LEU A 97 3.08 -3.75 -1.95
C LEU A 97 4.33 -2.94 -2.36
N PRO A 98 5.10 -2.43 -1.40
CA PRO A 98 6.36 -1.77 -1.71
C PRO A 98 7.25 -2.70 -2.51
N SER A 99 7.60 -2.30 -3.71
CA SER A 99 8.50 -3.03 -4.60
C SER A 99 9.73 -2.17 -4.92
N ASP A 100 10.79 -2.80 -5.41
CA ASP A 100 12.00 -2.08 -5.80
C ASP A 100 11.74 -1.12 -6.97
N THR A 101 10.65 -1.35 -7.74
CA THR A 101 10.20 -0.45 -8.82
C THR A 101 9.61 0.87 -8.30
N THR A 102 9.12 0.92 -7.05
CA THR A 102 8.61 2.14 -6.39
C THR A 102 9.67 2.90 -5.63
N SER A 103 10.88 2.37 -5.54
CA SER A 103 12.01 3.01 -4.86
C SER A 103 12.41 4.31 -5.54
N ASN A 104 13.13 5.18 -4.81
CA ASN A 104 13.59 6.46 -5.33
C ASN A 104 14.47 6.26 -6.58
N LEU A 105 14.30 7.10 -7.61
CA LEU A 105 14.91 6.99 -8.95
C LEU A 105 16.43 6.79 -8.95
N ASP A 106 17.14 7.34 -7.97
CA ASP A 106 18.60 7.27 -7.89
C ASP A 106 19.13 6.06 -7.12
N THR A 107 18.25 5.20 -6.61
CA THR A 107 18.68 4.03 -5.82
C THR A 107 19.14 2.87 -6.71
N THR A 108 20.07 2.08 -6.19
CA THR A 108 20.55 0.85 -6.87
C THR A 108 19.43 -0.17 -7.02
N GLN A 109 18.50 -0.25 -6.07
CA GLN A 109 17.32 -1.12 -6.10
C GLN A 109 16.45 -0.79 -7.32
N ARG A 110 16.13 0.50 -7.51
CA ARG A 110 15.34 0.95 -8.66
C ARG A 110 16.01 0.60 -9.99
N LYS A 111 17.31 0.92 -10.10
CA LYS A 111 18.09 0.64 -11.32
C LYS A 111 18.18 -0.86 -11.62
N SER A 112 18.34 -1.70 -10.59
CA SER A 112 18.36 -3.15 -10.79
C SER A 112 16.99 -3.68 -11.22
N ALA A 113 15.90 -3.19 -10.65
CA ALA A 113 14.55 -3.58 -11.04
C ALA A 113 14.23 -3.16 -12.49
N GLU A 114 14.67 -1.96 -12.90
CA GLU A 114 14.52 -1.48 -14.29
C GLU A 114 15.31 -2.33 -15.28
N LEU A 115 16.58 -2.67 -14.97
CA LEU A 115 17.39 -3.56 -15.81
C LEU A 115 16.79 -4.96 -15.93
N MET A 116 16.24 -5.49 -14.81
CA MET A 116 15.53 -6.77 -14.84
C MET A 116 14.29 -6.70 -15.71
N ALA A 117 13.51 -5.63 -15.58
CA ALA A 117 12.32 -5.42 -16.41
C ALA A 117 12.67 -5.26 -17.91
N GLU A 118 13.77 -4.58 -18.24
CA GLU A 118 14.24 -4.41 -19.61
C GLU A 118 14.70 -5.74 -20.22
N GLY A 119 15.41 -6.57 -19.44
CA GLY A 119 15.97 -7.84 -19.93
C GLY A 119 14.96 -8.99 -19.96
N PHE A 120 14.05 -9.06 -19.01
CA PHE A 120 13.17 -10.24 -18.77
C PHE A 120 11.68 -9.91 -18.81
N GLY A 121 11.33 -8.64 -19.03
CA GLY A 121 9.95 -8.15 -18.96
C GLY A 121 9.57 -7.60 -17.58
N PRO A 122 8.59 -6.68 -17.52
CA PRO A 122 8.20 -6.00 -16.30
C PRO A 122 7.65 -6.95 -15.22
N GLY A 123 7.02 -8.05 -15.62
CA GLY A 123 6.43 -9.05 -14.72
C GLY A 123 7.45 -9.80 -13.86
N VAL A 124 8.74 -9.78 -14.21
CA VAL A 124 9.78 -10.41 -13.38
C VAL A 124 9.88 -9.80 -11.98
N ASN A 125 9.45 -8.55 -11.83
CA ASN A 125 9.40 -7.85 -10.54
C ASN A 125 8.11 -8.10 -9.75
N ALA A 126 7.17 -8.87 -10.31
CA ALA A 126 5.88 -9.19 -9.70
C ALA A 126 5.50 -10.67 -9.84
N PRO A 127 6.40 -11.62 -9.55
CA PRO A 127 6.09 -13.02 -9.72
C PRO A 127 4.96 -13.45 -8.77
N LEU A 128 4.03 -14.22 -9.30
CA LEU A 128 2.96 -14.85 -8.53
C LEU A 128 3.39 -16.26 -8.15
N LEU A 129 3.28 -16.58 -6.87
CA LEU A 129 3.54 -17.92 -6.35
C LEU A 129 2.21 -18.63 -6.12
N LEU A 130 1.93 -19.64 -6.91
CA LEU A 130 0.75 -20.47 -6.79
C LEU A 130 1.12 -21.80 -6.13
N VAL A 131 0.23 -22.31 -5.30
CA VAL A 131 0.36 -23.63 -4.68
C VAL A 131 -0.73 -24.52 -5.23
N VAL A 132 -0.33 -25.66 -5.80
CA VAL A 132 -1.23 -26.69 -6.28
C VAL A 132 -1.29 -27.81 -5.24
N ASP A 133 -2.50 -28.18 -4.85
CA ASP A 133 -2.77 -29.29 -3.94
C ASP A 133 -3.17 -30.55 -4.74
N ALA A 134 -2.42 -31.61 -4.60
CA ALA A 134 -2.62 -32.88 -5.27
C ALA A 134 -3.12 -34.00 -4.35
N HIS A 135 -3.55 -33.70 -3.10
CA HIS A 135 -4.00 -34.73 -2.14
C HIS A 135 -5.16 -35.57 -2.64
N SER A 136 -5.99 -35.06 -3.54
CA SER A 136 -7.20 -35.71 -4.02
C SER A 136 -7.24 -35.90 -5.54
N VAL A 137 -6.07 -36.02 -6.18
CA VAL A 137 -5.98 -36.24 -7.63
C VAL A 137 -6.46 -37.64 -7.97
N ASN A 138 -7.35 -37.75 -8.97
CA ASN A 138 -7.83 -39.03 -9.48
C ASN A 138 -6.88 -39.51 -10.61
N PRO A 139 -6.15 -40.62 -10.43
CA PRO A 139 -5.26 -41.15 -11.46
C PRO A 139 -5.97 -41.58 -12.76
N GLY A 140 -7.28 -41.84 -12.69
CA GLY A 140 -8.11 -42.19 -13.85
C GLY A 140 -8.71 -41.01 -14.61
N ALA A 141 -8.33 -39.76 -14.28
CA ALA A 141 -8.87 -38.61 -14.96
C ALA A 141 -8.35 -38.52 -16.40
N GLU A 142 -9.25 -38.49 -17.38
CA GLU A 142 -8.89 -38.43 -18.81
C GLU A 142 -8.02 -37.21 -19.16
N ILE A 143 -8.23 -36.09 -18.48
CA ILE A 143 -7.49 -34.85 -18.69
C ILE A 143 -6.00 -34.97 -18.34
N LEU A 144 -5.64 -35.88 -17.43
CA LEU A 144 -4.27 -36.11 -16.99
C LEU A 144 -3.54 -37.16 -17.85
N GLN A 145 -4.24 -37.94 -18.63
CA GLN A 145 -3.64 -39.03 -19.42
C GLN A 145 -2.49 -38.57 -20.34
N PRO A 146 -2.63 -37.48 -21.12
CA PRO A 146 -1.55 -37.00 -21.99
C PRO A 146 -0.28 -36.65 -21.21
N TYR A 147 -0.45 -36.14 -19.98
CA TYR A 147 0.67 -35.78 -19.11
C TYR A 147 1.28 -37.00 -18.42
N MET A 148 0.45 -37.95 -18.02
CA MET A 148 0.91 -39.24 -17.44
C MET A 148 1.71 -40.05 -18.46
N ASP A 149 1.30 -40.08 -19.70
CA ASP A 149 1.99 -40.78 -20.78
C ASP A 149 3.35 -40.13 -21.13
N ALA A 150 3.50 -38.82 -20.83
CA ALA A 150 4.75 -38.10 -21.02
C ALA A 150 5.76 -38.34 -19.89
N ILE A 151 5.33 -38.88 -18.74
CA ILE A 151 6.19 -39.18 -17.59
C ILE A 151 6.85 -40.54 -17.80
N PRO A 152 8.19 -40.65 -17.70
CA PRO A 152 8.89 -41.92 -17.89
C PRO A 152 8.43 -43.03 -16.94
N ASP A 153 8.42 -44.25 -17.44
CA ASP A 153 8.18 -45.46 -16.63
C ASP A 153 9.30 -45.57 -15.59
N GLY A 154 8.89 -45.66 -14.30
CA GLY A 154 9.82 -45.70 -13.18
C GLY A 154 9.85 -44.42 -12.31
N ALA A 155 9.09 -43.42 -12.67
CA ALA A 155 8.93 -42.19 -11.85
C ALA A 155 7.99 -42.37 -10.63
N GLY A 156 7.66 -43.59 -10.27
CA GLY A 156 6.81 -43.91 -9.13
C GLY A 156 5.54 -44.68 -9.50
N GLY A 157 4.62 -44.87 -8.55
CA GLY A 157 3.31 -45.51 -8.73
C GLY A 157 2.32 -44.60 -9.47
N ASP A 158 1.15 -45.17 -9.84
CA ASP A 158 0.11 -44.45 -10.58
C ASP A 158 -0.37 -43.18 -9.87
N ALA A 159 -0.40 -43.18 -8.54
CA ALA A 159 -0.76 -42.00 -7.75
C ALA A 159 0.30 -40.88 -7.84
N GLU A 160 1.58 -41.22 -7.81
CA GLU A 160 2.69 -40.29 -7.92
C GLU A 160 2.77 -39.72 -9.36
N LYS A 161 2.57 -40.55 -10.38
CA LYS A 161 2.46 -40.11 -11.76
C LYS A 161 1.29 -39.16 -11.95
N ALA A 162 0.14 -39.45 -11.37
CA ALA A 162 -1.05 -38.59 -11.43
C ALA A 162 -0.81 -37.22 -10.74
N ALA A 163 -0.11 -37.21 -9.60
CA ALA A 163 0.27 -36.00 -8.92
C ALA A 163 1.20 -35.14 -9.81
N LEU A 164 2.26 -35.72 -10.36
CA LEU A 164 3.16 -35.02 -11.29
C LEU A 164 2.43 -34.53 -12.53
N ALA A 165 1.55 -35.34 -13.10
CA ALA A 165 0.72 -34.96 -14.24
C ALA A 165 -0.20 -33.77 -13.90
N SER A 166 -0.78 -33.74 -12.70
CA SER A 166 -1.61 -32.63 -12.24
C SER A 166 -0.81 -31.33 -12.09
N PHE A 167 0.43 -31.41 -11.64
CA PHE A 167 1.30 -30.23 -11.56
C PHE A 167 1.64 -29.70 -12.96
N LEU A 168 1.97 -30.57 -13.91
CA LEU A 168 2.24 -30.19 -15.30
C LEU A 168 1.00 -29.61 -15.98
N TYR A 169 -0.16 -30.22 -15.75
CA TYR A 169 -1.45 -29.71 -16.22
C TYR A 169 -1.70 -28.29 -15.68
N ALA A 170 -1.54 -28.09 -14.35
CA ALA A 170 -1.72 -26.80 -13.73
C ALA A 170 -0.77 -25.73 -14.28
N VAL A 171 0.50 -26.06 -14.54
CA VAL A 171 1.45 -25.16 -15.23
C VAL A 171 0.93 -24.77 -16.61
N GLY A 172 0.41 -25.75 -17.36
CA GLY A 172 -0.18 -25.51 -18.69
C GLY A 172 -1.38 -24.56 -18.62
N GLU A 173 -2.32 -24.82 -17.72
CA GLU A 173 -3.51 -23.96 -17.54
C GLU A 173 -3.15 -22.55 -17.13
N VAL A 174 -2.27 -22.40 -16.12
CA VAL A 174 -1.80 -21.08 -15.67
C VAL A 174 -1.12 -20.33 -16.83
N GLY A 175 -0.35 -21.03 -17.68
CA GLY A 175 0.29 -20.42 -18.84
C GLY A 175 -0.69 -19.94 -19.93
N THR A 176 -1.94 -20.42 -19.94
CA THR A 176 -2.98 -19.96 -20.89
C THR A 176 -3.79 -18.78 -20.36
N VAL A 177 -3.65 -18.43 -19.07
CA VAL A 177 -4.36 -17.30 -18.47
C VAL A 177 -3.88 -16.00 -19.10
N GLY A 178 -4.81 -15.20 -19.62
CA GLY A 178 -4.48 -13.89 -20.20
C GLY A 178 -3.82 -12.97 -19.17
N GLY A 179 -2.64 -12.45 -19.52
CA GLY A 179 -1.84 -11.62 -18.62
C GLY A 179 -0.71 -12.38 -17.88
N ILE A 180 -0.57 -13.69 -18.13
CA ILE A 180 0.60 -14.47 -17.73
C ILE A 180 1.53 -14.64 -18.93
N GLN A 181 2.78 -14.21 -18.78
CA GLN A 181 3.81 -14.37 -19.80
C GLN A 181 4.46 -15.76 -19.73
N HIS A 182 4.67 -16.25 -18.52
CA HIS A 182 5.37 -17.51 -18.29
C HIS A 182 4.91 -18.17 -16.99
N ALA A 183 4.77 -19.50 -17.02
CA ALA A 183 4.50 -20.31 -15.84
C ALA A 183 5.48 -21.48 -15.76
N GLN A 184 6.03 -21.75 -14.59
CA GLN A 184 6.97 -22.86 -14.39
C GLN A 184 6.80 -23.49 -13.03
N LEU A 185 6.98 -24.80 -12.96
CA LEU A 185 7.08 -25.56 -11.73
C LEU A 185 8.44 -25.29 -11.10
N ILE A 186 8.45 -24.79 -9.84
CA ILE A 186 9.70 -24.48 -9.14
C ILE A 186 10.04 -25.47 -8.04
N ALA A 187 9.05 -26.05 -7.40
CA ALA A 187 9.24 -27.03 -6.34
C ALA A 187 8.03 -27.96 -6.21
N ALA A 188 8.26 -29.16 -5.73
CA ALA A 188 7.24 -30.06 -5.21
C ALA A 188 7.74 -30.64 -3.87
N ASN A 189 6.84 -31.00 -2.97
CA ASN A 189 7.21 -31.67 -1.74
C ASN A 189 7.59 -33.13 -1.99
N GLU A 190 8.27 -33.77 -1.04
CA GLU A 190 8.76 -35.16 -1.17
C GLU A 190 7.63 -36.17 -1.40
N ASP A 191 6.46 -35.91 -0.79
CA ASP A 191 5.28 -36.79 -0.89
C ASP A 191 4.44 -36.51 -2.16
N LEU A 192 4.83 -35.55 -3.01
CA LEU A 192 4.11 -35.13 -4.23
C LEU A 192 2.64 -34.75 -3.96
N THR A 193 2.32 -34.29 -2.76
CA THR A 193 0.98 -33.84 -2.39
C THR A 193 0.75 -32.37 -2.67
N ALA A 194 1.82 -31.59 -2.85
CA ALA A 194 1.75 -30.18 -3.19
C ALA A 194 2.93 -29.74 -4.04
N ALA A 195 2.69 -28.75 -4.90
CA ALA A 195 3.72 -28.14 -5.71
C ALA A 195 3.57 -26.61 -5.77
N GLN A 196 4.68 -25.95 -6.08
CA GLN A 196 4.74 -24.51 -6.25
C GLN A 196 4.99 -24.17 -7.72
N ILE A 197 4.13 -23.33 -8.26
CA ILE A 197 4.25 -22.78 -9.61
C ILE A 197 4.58 -21.32 -9.50
N LEU A 198 5.62 -20.89 -10.19
CA LEU A 198 5.95 -19.49 -10.40
C LEU A 198 5.31 -19.01 -11.68
N ALA A 199 4.39 -18.07 -11.59
CA ALA A 199 3.80 -17.42 -12.74
C ALA A 199 4.34 -15.99 -12.85
N THR A 200 4.88 -15.65 -14.02
CA THR A 200 5.38 -14.32 -14.32
C THR A 200 4.33 -13.61 -15.15
N PRO A 201 3.70 -12.55 -14.66
CA PRO A 201 2.73 -11.79 -15.44
C PRO A 201 3.42 -11.01 -16.58
N ASP A 202 2.64 -10.50 -17.52
CA ASP A 202 3.12 -9.63 -18.60
C ASP A 202 3.29 -8.17 -18.17
N GLY A 203 2.73 -7.79 -17.02
CA GLY A 203 2.77 -6.47 -16.42
C GLY A 203 3.58 -6.39 -15.14
N GLY A 204 3.95 -5.15 -14.75
CA GLY A 204 4.67 -4.86 -13.51
C GLY A 204 3.79 -4.97 -12.26
N PRO A 205 4.39 -4.85 -11.05
CA PRO A 205 3.66 -5.00 -9.78
C PRO A 205 2.61 -3.92 -9.53
N GLU A 206 2.69 -2.81 -10.25
CA GLU A 206 1.77 -1.66 -10.10
C GLU A 206 0.65 -1.66 -11.14
N GLU A 207 0.68 -2.59 -12.11
CA GLU A 207 -0.32 -2.62 -13.16
C GLU A 207 -1.60 -3.31 -12.69
N GLN A 208 -2.75 -2.68 -12.94
CA GLN A 208 -4.08 -3.23 -12.61
C GLN A 208 -4.32 -4.61 -13.23
N ARG A 209 -3.70 -4.89 -14.40
CA ARG A 209 -3.76 -6.21 -15.04
C ARG A 209 -3.16 -7.30 -14.17
N THR A 210 -2.00 -7.04 -13.57
CA THR A 210 -1.32 -7.99 -12.68
C THR A 210 -2.17 -8.30 -11.44
N LEU A 211 -2.82 -7.28 -10.87
CA LEU A 211 -3.75 -7.45 -9.75
C LEU A 211 -5.00 -8.24 -10.17
N ALA A 212 -5.54 -8.00 -11.38
CA ALA A 212 -6.69 -8.73 -11.89
C ALA A 212 -6.37 -10.21 -12.12
N VAL A 213 -5.18 -10.53 -12.65
CA VAL A 213 -4.70 -11.91 -12.82
C VAL A 213 -4.58 -12.62 -11.48
N ALA A 214 -4.02 -11.96 -10.46
CA ALA A 214 -3.87 -12.52 -9.12
C ALA A 214 -5.21 -12.86 -8.45
N HIS A 215 -6.32 -12.23 -8.85
CA HIS A 215 -7.67 -12.53 -8.35
C HIS A 215 -8.43 -13.55 -9.21
N GLY A 216 -7.96 -13.82 -10.42
CA GLY A 216 -8.61 -14.70 -11.39
C GLY A 216 -7.98 -16.08 -11.54
N VAL A 217 -6.83 -16.32 -10.91
CA VAL A 217 -6.12 -17.60 -10.83
C VAL A 217 -6.40 -18.26 -9.50
#